data_16b076c3ba29468e05aa2c1ad90300d3
#
_entry.id   16b076c3ba29468e05aa2c1ad90300d3
#
_cell.length_a   1.000
_cell.length_b   1.000
_cell.length_c   1.000
_cell.angle_alpha   90.00
_cell.angle_beta   90.00
_cell.angle_gamma   90.00
#
_symmetry.space_group_name_H-M   'P 1'
#
loop_
_entity.id
_entity.type
_entity.pdbx_description
1 polymer ?
#
loop_
_entity_poly.entity_id
_entity_poly.type
_entity_poly.pdbx_seq_one_letter_code
_entity_poly.pdbx_strand_id
1 'polypeptide(L)'
;RQTRRAQRSQPVVVVQTSRTTQRRPRRRRRGNNRRRGAVSTRGASSSETFVFSKDNLAGSSSGAITFGPSLSDCPAFSNGILKAYHEYKISMVILEFVSEASSQNSGSIAYELDPHCKLNSLSSTINKFGITKPGRKTFTASYINGTEWHDVAEDQFRILYKGNGSSSIAG
;
A
#
# COMPACT_ATOMS: atom_id res chain seq x y z
N ARG A 1 -37.79 -1.42 28.92
CA ARG A 1 -37.09 -1.97 27.71
C ARG A 1 -35.94 -1.02 27.38
N GLN A 2 -34.72 -1.38 27.79
CA GLN A 2 -33.52 -0.63 27.47
C GLN A 2 -32.98 -1.16 26.13
N THR A 3 -32.94 -0.32 25.13
CA THR A 3 -32.30 -0.57 23.85
C THR A 3 -30.78 -0.48 23.98
N ARG A 4 -30.09 -1.60 23.90
CA ARG A 4 -28.62 -1.65 23.81
C ARG A 4 -28.19 -1.05 22.46
N ARG A 5 -27.56 0.12 22.50
CA ARG A 5 -26.82 0.68 21.38
C ARG A 5 -25.62 -0.22 21.07
N ALA A 6 -25.59 -0.80 19.89
CA ALA A 6 -24.43 -1.48 19.38
C ALA A 6 -23.29 -0.46 19.18
N GLN A 7 -22.21 -0.62 19.93
CA GLN A 7 -20.96 0.12 19.68
C GLN A 7 -20.36 -0.40 18.37
N ARG A 8 -20.32 0.44 17.37
CA ARG A 8 -19.51 0.21 16.17
C ARG A 8 -18.05 0.15 16.59
N SER A 9 -17.43 -1.02 16.48
CA SER A 9 -15.99 -1.19 16.62
C SER A 9 -15.30 -0.54 15.43
N GLN A 10 -14.58 0.53 15.67
CA GLN A 10 -13.70 1.12 14.66
C GLN A 10 -12.53 0.15 14.36
N PRO A 11 -12.10 0.00 13.12
CA PRO A 11 -10.95 -0.83 12.78
C PRO A 11 -9.70 -0.27 13.47
N VAL A 12 -9.03 -1.10 14.27
CA VAL A 12 -7.78 -0.76 14.92
C VAL A 12 -6.65 -0.98 13.93
N VAL A 13 -6.07 0.10 13.43
CA VAL A 13 -4.85 0.07 12.62
C VAL A 13 -3.67 -0.23 13.55
N VAL A 14 -3.13 -1.45 13.48
CA VAL A 14 -1.92 -1.81 14.20
C VAL A 14 -0.70 -1.37 13.41
N VAL A 15 -0.11 -0.25 13.80
CA VAL A 15 1.21 0.17 13.30
C VAL A 15 2.28 -0.67 14.01
N GLN A 16 2.85 -1.64 13.31
CA GLN A 16 4.03 -2.36 13.80
C GLN A 16 5.27 -1.48 13.64
N THR A 17 5.68 -0.83 14.71
CA THR A 17 7.02 -0.27 14.81
C THR A 17 8.03 -1.41 14.91
N SER A 18 8.94 -1.51 13.94
CA SER A 18 10.04 -2.46 13.97
C SER A 18 10.91 -2.20 15.20
N ARG A 19 10.88 -3.13 16.15
CA ARG A 19 11.81 -3.13 17.30
C ARG A 19 13.23 -3.30 16.78
N THR A 20 13.99 -2.24 16.87
CA THR A 20 15.44 -2.28 16.68
C THR A 20 16.03 -3.12 17.81
N THR A 21 16.43 -4.34 17.50
CA THR A 21 17.21 -5.16 18.44
C THR A 21 18.56 -4.50 18.66
N GLN A 22 18.75 -3.91 19.83
CA GLN A 22 20.05 -3.41 20.27
C GLN A 22 21.04 -4.55 20.34
N ARG A 23 21.88 -4.67 19.34
CA ARG A 23 23.08 -5.52 19.42
C ARG A 23 24.08 -4.84 20.35
N ARG A 24 24.39 -5.52 21.46
CA ARG A 24 25.45 -5.13 22.40
C ARG A 24 26.77 -4.88 21.65
N PRO A 25 27.49 -3.78 21.91
CA PRO A 25 28.73 -3.48 21.24
C PRO A 25 29.84 -4.43 21.73
N ARG A 26 30.37 -5.25 20.84
CA ARG A 26 31.65 -5.94 21.06
C ARG A 26 32.75 -4.87 21.11
N ARG A 27 33.38 -4.75 22.27
CA ARG A 27 34.62 -3.98 22.44
C ARG A 27 35.64 -4.39 21.37
N ARG A 28 35.91 -3.49 20.44
CA ARG A 28 37.09 -3.59 19.56
C ARG A 28 38.00 -2.37 19.75
N ARG A 29 39.25 -2.72 19.90
CA ARG A 29 40.46 -1.96 20.17
C ARG A 29 40.56 -0.66 19.40
N ARG A 30 41.09 0.36 20.10
CA ARG A 30 41.59 1.64 19.61
C ARG A 30 42.49 1.46 18.39
N GLY A 31 42.07 2.01 17.26
CA GLY A 31 42.92 2.40 16.16
C GLY A 31 42.70 3.90 15.94
N ASN A 32 43.75 4.66 16.28
CA ASN A 32 43.77 6.11 16.15
C ASN A 32 43.93 6.45 14.65
N ASN A 33 42.86 6.84 13.98
CA ASN A 33 42.96 7.45 12.65
C ASN A 33 42.05 8.69 12.63
N ARG A 34 42.68 9.84 12.89
CA ARG A 34 42.14 11.17 12.62
C ARG A 34 41.89 11.28 11.11
N ARG A 35 40.72 10.96 10.62
CA ARG A 35 40.23 11.41 9.31
C ARG A 35 39.26 12.56 9.57
N ARG A 36 39.66 13.73 9.04
CA ARG A 36 38.90 14.95 8.97
C ARG A 36 37.48 14.65 8.52
N GLY A 37 36.49 15.12 9.28
CA GLY A 37 35.08 14.89 9.02
C GLY A 37 34.66 15.45 7.67
N ALA A 38 34.37 14.57 6.75
CA ALA A 38 33.42 14.90 5.71
C ALA A 38 32.05 15.04 6.41
N VAL A 39 31.54 16.24 6.45
CA VAL A 39 30.14 16.48 6.83
C VAL A 39 29.30 15.73 5.82
N SER A 40 28.86 14.53 6.19
CA SER A 40 27.86 13.81 5.44
C SER A 40 26.55 14.60 5.59
N THR A 41 26.27 15.43 4.63
CA THR A 41 24.92 15.91 4.38
C THR A 41 24.11 14.74 3.81
N ARG A 42 23.87 13.73 4.65
CA ARG A 42 22.78 12.81 4.41
C ARG A 42 21.52 13.61 4.60
N GLY A 43 20.95 14.09 3.49
CA GLY A 43 19.59 14.57 3.48
C GLY A 43 18.75 13.52 4.19
N ALA A 44 18.05 13.92 5.23
CA ALA A 44 17.13 13.02 5.91
C ALA A 44 16.08 12.57 4.88
N SER A 45 16.21 11.35 4.37
CA SER A 45 15.14 10.76 3.60
C SER A 45 14.01 10.49 4.59
N SER A 46 13.00 11.37 4.60
CA SER A 46 11.78 11.12 5.34
C SER A 46 11.02 10.01 4.61
N SER A 47 10.70 8.95 5.33
CA SER A 47 9.81 7.90 4.84
C SER A 47 8.47 8.06 5.54
N GLU A 48 7.41 8.20 4.78
CA GLU A 48 6.05 8.32 5.28
C GLU A 48 5.20 7.13 4.86
N THR A 49 4.18 6.83 5.64
CA THR A 49 3.21 5.78 5.35
C THR A 49 1.84 6.41 5.21
N PHE A 50 1.19 6.13 4.08
CA PHE A 50 -0.19 6.55 3.80
C PHE A 50 -1.11 5.35 3.87
N VAL A 51 -2.28 5.56 4.43
CA VAL A 51 -3.36 4.57 4.48
C VAL A 51 -4.60 5.22 3.87
N PHE A 52 -5.23 4.53 2.94
CA PHE A 52 -6.49 4.93 2.33
C PHE A 52 -7.33 3.70 2.04
N SER A 53 -8.63 3.89 1.82
CA SER A 53 -9.56 2.82 1.48
C SER A 53 -10.31 3.16 0.19
N LYS A 54 -10.80 2.12 -0.45
CA LYS A 54 -11.76 2.21 -1.55
C LYS A 54 -12.97 1.39 -1.13
N ASP A 55 -13.99 2.09 -0.69
CA ASP A 55 -15.16 1.49 -0.06
C ASP A 55 -16.26 1.18 -1.08
N ASN A 56 -17.24 0.38 -0.67
CA ASN A 56 -18.44 0.03 -1.43
C ASN A 56 -18.14 -0.68 -2.77
N LEU A 57 -17.13 -1.53 -2.79
CA LEU A 57 -16.87 -2.37 -3.95
C LEU A 57 -17.97 -3.44 -4.08
N ALA A 58 -18.68 -3.46 -5.19
CA ALA A 58 -19.55 -4.57 -5.53
C ALA A 58 -18.70 -5.81 -5.91
N GLY A 59 -19.26 -6.99 -5.70
CA GLY A 59 -18.57 -8.24 -6.07
C GLY A 59 -18.19 -8.34 -7.54
N SER A 60 -18.83 -7.55 -8.43
CA SER A 60 -18.54 -7.44 -9.87
C SER A 60 -17.73 -6.20 -10.25
N SER A 61 -17.29 -5.39 -9.28
CA SER A 61 -16.54 -4.17 -9.55
C SER A 61 -15.26 -4.43 -10.33
N SER A 62 -14.92 -3.51 -11.23
CA SER A 62 -13.66 -3.52 -11.96
C SER A 62 -13.07 -2.13 -12.01
N GLY A 63 -11.75 -2.04 -12.03
CA GLY A 63 -11.06 -0.77 -12.08
C GLY A 63 -9.56 -0.89 -11.90
N ALA A 64 -8.95 0.25 -11.63
CA ALA A 64 -7.53 0.36 -11.36
C ALA A 64 -7.27 1.34 -10.20
N ILE A 65 -6.26 1.05 -9.41
CA ILE A 65 -5.68 1.95 -8.44
C ILE A 65 -4.30 2.31 -8.97
N THR A 66 -4.12 3.57 -9.36
CA THR A 66 -2.85 4.06 -9.92
C THR A 66 -2.07 4.77 -8.81
N PHE A 67 -0.82 4.36 -8.61
CA PHE A 67 0.05 4.87 -7.55
C PHE A 67 1.04 5.87 -8.11
N GLY A 68 0.83 7.12 -7.75
CA GLY A 68 1.57 8.29 -8.20
C GLY A 68 0.73 9.54 -8.08
N PRO A 69 0.98 10.57 -8.90
CA PRO A 69 0.18 11.79 -8.92
C PRO A 69 -1.30 11.56 -9.26
N SER A 70 -1.61 10.47 -9.97
CA SER A 70 -3.00 10.08 -10.32
C SER A 70 -3.75 9.36 -9.20
N LEU A 71 -3.17 9.18 -8.02
CA LEU A 71 -3.82 8.52 -6.88
C LEU A 71 -4.89 9.41 -6.25
N SER A 72 -6.11 9.37 -6.79
CA SER A 72 -7.26 10.15 -6.32
C SER A 72 -7.77 9.72 -4.95
N ASP A 73 -7.65 8.43 -4.63
CA ASP A 73 -8.15 7.85 -3.37
C ASP A 73 -7.30 8.28 -2.15
N CYS A 74 -6.12 8.87 -2.37
CA CYS A 74 -5.26 9.40 -1.32
C CYS A 74 -4.75 10.83 -1.63
N PRO A 75 -5.59 11.87 -1.47
CA PRO A 75 -5.19 13.25 -1.75
C PRO A 75 -4.02 13.76 -0.90
N ALA A 76 -3.86 13.23 0.32
CA ALA A 76 -2.74 13.57 1.18
C ALA A 76 -1.39 13.20 0.55
N PHE A 77 -1.33 12.14 -0.22
CA PHE A 77 -0.18 11.76 -1.01
C PHE A 77 -0.10 12.54 -2.32
N SER A 78 -1.10 12.39 -3.21
CA SER A 78 -1.04 12.92 -4.58
C SER A 78 -1.09 14.45 -4.67
N ASN A 79 -1.90 15.10 -3.82
CA ASN A 79 -2.05 16.55 -3.79
C ASN A 79 -1.34 17.24 -2.62
N GLY A 80 -0.87 16.47 -1.66
CA GLY A 80 -0.14 16.95 -0.49
C GLY A 80 1.36 16.81 -0.68
N ILE A 81 1.90 15.65 -0.28
CA ILE A 81 3.35 15.49 -0.16
C ILE A 81 4.07 15.54 -1.52
N LEU A 82 3.49 14.99 -2.59
CA LEU A 82 4.14 15.03 -3.91
C LEU A 82 4.40 16.45 -4.42
N LYS A 83 3.58 17.43 -4.03
CA LYS A 83 3.80 18.84 -4.42
C LYS A 83 5.00 19.51 -3.76
N ALA A 84 5.52 18.91 -2.70
CA ALA A 84 6.68 19.44 -1.96
C ALA A 84 8.02 18.91 -2.49
N TYR A 85 8.01 17.92 -3.39
CA TYR A 85 9.19 17.25 -3.90
C TYR A 85 9.19 17.22 -5.43
N HIS A 86 10.34 16.93 -6.02
CA HIS A 86 10.50 16.75 -7.47
C HIS A 86 10.49 15.26 -7.86
N GLU A 87 10.87 14.41 -6.93
CA GLU A 87 10.94 12.96 -7.12
C GLU A 87 10.35 12.24 -5.91
N TYR A 88 9.82 11.07 -6.14
CA TYR A 88 9.29 10.19 -5.11
C TYR A 88 9.61 8.73 -5.40
N LYS A 89 9.43 7.89 -4.40
CA LYS A 89 9.59 6.45 -4.53
C LYS A 89 8.70 5.71 -3.54
N ILE A 90 7.78 4.91 -4.05
CA ILE A 90 6.99 3.99 -3.23
C ILE A 90 7.77 2.68 -3.13
N SER A 91 8.19 2.32 -1.94
CA SER A 91 9.04 1.14 -1.71
C SER A 91 8.27 -0.10 -1.27
N MET A 92 7.03 0.06 -0.82
CA MET A 92 6.17 -1.04 -0.40
C MET A 92 4.71 -0.63 -0.44
N VAL A 93 3.85 -1.54 -0.91
CA VAL A 93 2.40 -1.43 -0.82
C VAL A 93 1.83 -2.70 -0.21
N ILE A 94 0.87 -2.52 0.67
CA ILE A 94 0.07 -3.59 1.23
C ILE A 94 -1.35 -3.41 0.72
N LEU A 95 -1.79 -4.33 -0.11
CA LEU A 95 -3.18 -4.42 -0.56
C LEU A 95 -3.93 -5.32 0.42
N GLU A 96 -4.96 -4.78 1.06
CA GLU A 96 -5.79 -5.50 2.00
C GLU A 96 -7.24 -5.45 1.52
N PHE A 97 -7.85 -6.62 1.39
CA PHE A 97 -9.26 -6.76 1.08
C PHE A 97 -10.02 -7.07 2.37
N VAL A 98 -10.91 -6.17 2.77
CA VAL A 98 -11.81 -6.34 3.91
C VAL A 98 -13.14 -6.80 3.37
N SER A 99 -13.54 -8.03 3.72
CA SER A 99 -14.79 -8.61 3.25
C SER A 99 -16.00 -8.06 4.01
N GLU A 100 -16.99 -7.56 3.28
CA GLU A 100 -18.30 -7.15 3.80
C GLU A 100 -19.44 -8.01 3.22
N ALA A 101 -19.11 -8.96 2.34
CA ALA A 101 -20.09 -9.84 1.74
C ALA A 101 -20.64 -10.87 2.75
N SER A 102 -21.93 -11.15 2.63
CA SER A 102 -22.55 -12.25 3.36
C SER A 102 -21.91 -13.58 2.99
N SER A 103 -21.85 -14.52 3.94
CA SER A 103 -21.37 -15.89 3.71
C SER A 103 -22.15 -16.69 2.66
N GLN A 104 -23.35 -16.22 2.31
CA GLN A 104 -24.19 -16.81 1.25
C GLN A 104 -23.76 -16.36 -0.15
N ASN A 105 -22.97 -15.30 -0.26
CA ASN A 105 -22.49 -14.82 -1.55
C ASN A 105 -21.32 -15.65 -2.05
N SER A 106 -21.16 -15.69 -3.36
CA SER A 106 -20.06 -16.38 -4.02
C SER A 106 -19.32 -15.45 -4.98
N GLY A 107 -18.06 -15.76 -5.22
CA GLY A 107 -17.23 -15.02 -6.16
C GLY A 107 -15.88 -14.62 -5.59
N SER A 108 -15.15 -13.91 -6.41
CA SER A 108 -13.81 -13.43 -6.10
C SER A 108 -13.52 -12.11 -6.82
N ILE A 109 -12.61 -11.33 -6.26
CA ILE A 109 -12.03 -10.17 -6.93
C ILE A 109 -10.61 -10.56 -7.33
N ALA A 110 -10.36 -10.63 -8.63
CA ALA A 110 -9.03 -10.84 -9.19
C ALA A 110 -8.27 -9.51 -9.18
N TYR A 111 -6.97 -9.56 -8.96
CA TYR A 111 -6.09 -8.39 -9.04
C TYR A 111 -4.79 -8.72 -9.79
N GLU A 112 -4.24 -7.73 -10.43
CA GLU A 112 -3.01 -7.80 -11.20
C GLU A 112 -2.17 -6.55 -10.98
N LEU A 113 -0.87 -6.73 -10.80
CA LEU A 113 0.08 -5.63 -10.71
C LEU A 113 0.61 -5.30 -12.10
N ASP A 114 0.49 -4.03 -12.48
CA ASP A 114 1.11 -3.45 -13.67
C ASP A 114 2.21 -2.46 -13.24
N PRO A 115 3.48 -2.87 -13.23
CA PRO A 115 4.58 -2.05 -12.74
C PRO A 115 4.95 -0.87 -13.66
N HIS A 116 4.36 -0.80 -14.85
CA HIS A 116 4.68 0.23 -15.84
C HIS A 116 3.47 1.02 -16.32
N CYS A 117 2.31 0.88 -15.68
CA CYS A 117 1.06 1.57 -16.04
C CYS A 117 0.65 1.40 -17.51
N LYS A 118 0.94 0.25 -18.14
CA LYS A 118 0.67 -0.02 -19.55
C LYS A 118 -0.65 -0.73 -19.82
N LEU A 119 -1.17 -1.45 -18.83
CA LEU A 119 -2.39 -2.22 -18.96
C LEU A 119 -3.62 -1.35 -18.67
N ASN A 120 -4.61 -1.40 -19.53
CA ASN A 120 -5.90 -0.72 -19.34
C ASN A 120 -6.95 -1.63 -18.67
N SER A 121 -6.75 -2.93 -18.72
CA SER A 121 -7.64 -3.93 -18.12
C SER A 121 -6.85 -5.11 -17.62
N LEU A 122 -7.44 -5.85 -16.68
CA LEU A 122 -6.86 -7.06 -16.13
C LEU A 122 -6.62 -8.11 -17.23
N SER A 123 -5.40 -8.60 -17.34
CA SER A 123 -4.98 -9.63 -18.30
C SER A 123 -4.97 -11.02 -17.69
N SER A 124 -4.75 -11.13 -16.38
CA SER A 124 -4.65 -12.39 -15.66
C SER A 124 -5.55 -12.42 -14.43
N THR A 125 -6.23 -13.56 -14.21
CA THR A 125 -7.10 -13.79 -13.06
C THR A 125 -6.52 -14.77 -12.05
N ILE A 126 -5.21 -14.97 -12.06
CA ILE A 126 -4.54 -15.96 -11.19
C ILE A 126 -4.59 -15.52 -9.72
N ASN A 127 -4.34 -14.24 -9.44
CA ASN A 127 -4.36 -13.72 -8.09
C ASN A 127 -5.79 -13.25 -7.74
N LYS A 128 -6.36 -13.79 -6.67
CA LYS A 128 -7.75 -13.52 -6.28
C LYS A 128 -7.90 -13.43 -4.78
N PHE A 129 -8.82 -12.56 -4.34
CA PHE A 129 -9.42 -12.61 -3.01
C PHE A 129 -10.84 -13.15 -3.14
N GLY A 130 -11.23 -14.11 -2.30
CA GLY A 130 -12.64 -14.50 -2.18
C GLY A 130 -13.44 -13.37 -1.53
N ILE A 131 -14.64 -13.06 -2.08
CA ILE A 131 -15.43 -11.92 -1.56
C ILE A 131 -15.96 -12.14 -0.13
N THR A 132 -16.00 -13.39 0.34
CA THR A 132 -16.50 -13.75 1.68
C THR A 132 -15.40 -13.87 2.73
N LYS A 133 -14.15 -13.64 2.38
CA LYS A 133 -12.99 -13.75 3.29
C LYS A 133 -12.04 -12.58 3.09
N PRO A 134 -11.50 -12.02 4.19
CA PRO A 134 -10.47 -11.01 4.08
C PRO A 134 -9.21 -11.58 3.43
N GLY A 135 -8.48 -10.75 2.73
CA GLY A 135 -7.24 -11.12 2.08
C GLY A 135 -6.20 -10.00 2.16
N ARG A 136 -4.92 -10.38 2.13
CA ARG A 136 -3.82 -9.43 2.18
C ARG A 136 -2.70 -9.84 1.24
N LYS A 137 -2.16 -8.87 0.50
CA LYS A 137 -1.01 -9.05 -0.37
C LYS A 137 -0.03 -7.90 -0.19
N THR A 138 1.25 -8.23 -0.01
CA THR A 138 2.33 -7.25 0.07
C THR A 138 3.12 -7.24 -1.24
N PHE A 139 3.36 -6.07 -1.77
CA PHE A 139 4.24 -5.81 -2.90
C PHE A 139 5.46 -5.04 -2.40
N THR A 140 6.64 -5.61 -2.58
CA THR A 140 7.92 -4.98 -2.23
C THR A 140 8.47 -4.16 -3.40
N ALA A 141 9.47 -3.34 -3.14
CA ALA A 141 10.07 -2.44 -4.12
C ALA A 141 10.42 -3.09 -5.46
N SER A 142 10.93 -4.33 -5.44
CA SER A 142 11.32 -5.07 -6.65
C SER A 142 10.14 -5.40 -7.58
N TYR A 143 8.92 -5.48 -7.04
CA TYR A 143 7.72 -5.75 -7.85
C TYR A 143 7.05 -4.48 -8.39
N ILE A 144 7.17 -3.37 -7.67
CA ILE A 144 6.44 -2.14 -7.95
C ILE A 144 7.34 -1.03 -8.54
N ASN A 145 8.47 -1.40 -9.13
CA ASN A 145 9.47 -0.46 -9.64
C ASN A 145 9.95 0.56 -8.59
N GLY A 146 9.92 0.17 -7.31
CA GLY A 146 10.23 1.04 -6.17
C GLY A 146 11.70 1.05 -5.79
N THR A 147 12.60 0.55 -6.62
CA THR A 147 14.06 0.65 -6.45
C THR A 147 14.60 1.96 -6.99
N GLU A 148 13.90 2.56 -7.94
CA GLU A 148 14.27 3.81 -8.61
C GLU A 148 13.42 4.98 -8.12
N TRP A 149 13.92 6.19 -8.33
CA TRP A 149 13.18 7.43 -8.10
C TRP A 149 12.36 7.78 -9.35
N HIS A 150 11.15 8.25 -9.13
CA HIS A 150 10.19 8.64 -10.17
C HIS A 150 9.93 10.13 -10.08
N ASP A 151 9.75 10.76 -11.24
CA ASP A 151 9.29 12.15 -11.31
C ASP A 151 7.87 12.27 -10.72
N VAL A 152 7.59 13.37 -10.03
CA VAL A 152 6.27 13.63 -9.44
C VAL A 152 5.15 13.81 -10.48
N ALA A 153 5.49 13.93 -11.76
CA ALA A 153 4.52 13.96 -12.86
C ALA A 153 4.19 12.57 -13.43
N GLU A 154 4.90 11.51 -13.02
CA GLU A 154 4.74 10.17 -13.55
C GLU A 154 4.17 9.21 -12.49
N ASP A 155 3.26 8.34 -12.90
CA ASP A 155 2.75 7.27 -12.04
C ASP A 155 3.73 6.10 -12.02
N GLN A 156 4.01 5.58 -10.83
CA GLN A 156 5.01 4.55 -10.63
C GLN A 156 4.51 3.16 -11.04
N PHE A 157 3.31 2.80 -10.63
CA PHE A 157 2.69 1.50 -10.97
C PHE A 157 1.17 1.57 -10.79
N ARG A 158 0.49 0.48 -11.22
CA ARG A 158 -0.96 0.35 -11.13
C ARG A 158 -1.34 -1.03 -10.62
N ILE A 159 -2.40 -1.11 -9.84
CA ILE A 159 -3.06 -2.37 -9.48
C ILE A 159 -4.43 -2.38 -10.16
N LEU A 160 -4.61 -3.33 -11.06
CA LEU A 160 -5.88 -3.59 -11.74
C LEU A 160 -6.69 -4.60 -10.92
N TYR A 161 -8.00 -4.45 -10.89
CA TYR A 161 -8.89 -5.42 -10.24
C TYR A 161 -10.16 -5.64 -11.04
N LYS A 162 -10.71 -6.86 -10.92
CA LYS A 162 -11.97 -7.25 -11.54
C LYS A 162 -12.64 -8.35 -10.72
N GLY A 163 -13.86 -8.10 -10.32
CA GLY A 163 -14.70 -9.06 -9.62
C GLY A 163 -15.61 -9.85 -10.53
N ASN A 164 -16.02 -11.02 -10.07
CA ASN A 164 -17.05 -11.88 -10.67
C ASN A 164 -18.10 -12.31 -9.64
N GLY A 165 -18.14 -11.67 -8.48
CA GLY A 165 -19.06 -12.00 -7.42
C GLY A 165 -20.46 -11.42 -7.62
N SER A 166 -21.42 -11.99 -6.91
CA SER A 166 -22.83 -11.61 -6.98
C SER A 166 -23.28 -10.62 -5.90
N SER A 167 -22.40 -10.28 -4.96
CA SER A 167 -22.72 -9.33 -3.88
C SER A 167 -22.85 -7.90 -4.40
N SER A 168 -23.85 -7.15 -3.90
CA SER A 168 -23.96 -5.70 -4.14
C SER A 168 -22.88 -4.90 -3.42
N ILE A 169 -22.42 -5.40 -2.27
CA ILE A 169 -21.29 -4.87 -1.50
C ILE A 169 -20.40 -6.06 -1.13
N ALA A 170 -19.17 -6.02 -1.52
CA ALA A 170 -18.18 -7.08 -1.26
C ALA A 170 -17.10 -6.64 -0.28
N GLY A 171 -16.77 -5.37 -0.27
CA GLY A 171 -15.76 -4.81 0.62
C GLY A 171 -15.46 -3.34 0.35
#